data_1b418f5b549b2388ea8969ecbe580af4
#
_entry.id   1b418f5b549b2388ea8969ecbe580af4
#
_cell.length_a   1.000
_cell.length_b   1.000
_cell.length_c   1.000
_cell.angle_alpha   90.00
_cell.angle_beta   90.00
_cell.angle_gamma   90.00
#
_symmetry.space_group_name_H-M   'P 1'
#
loop_
_entity.id
_entity.type
_entity.pdbx_description
1 polymer ?
#
loop_
_entity_poly.entity_id
_entity_poly.type
_entity_poly.pdbx_seq_one_letter_code
_entity_poly.pdbx_strand_id
1 'polypeptide(L)'
;MPTPDFNFLIYKTAEEDITVNAVIRDETIWLTQKAMAELFGVQAPAISKHLNNIYEEGELLASSTISKMEIVQEEGSRAVKRLVDFYNLDAIISVGYRINSRRATQFRIWATGVLKEYMVKGFAMDDDRLKQGKTAFGKDYFRELLERVRSIRASERRIWQQVTDIYAECSIDYDRNAPTTQQFYAMVQNRFHYAITHKTAAEIVHDSCLLYTSPSPRDGLLSRM
;
A
#
# COMPACT_ATOMS: atom_id res chain seq x y z
N MET A 1 -10.69 -5.82 -27.40
CA MET A 1 -9.87 -4.64 -27.75
C MET A 1 -8.51 -4.85 -27.11
N PRO A 2 -7.37 -4.68 -27.82
CA PRO A 2 -6.07 -4.81 -27.22
C PRO A 2 -5.95 -3.73 -26.13
N THR A 3 -5.68 -4.15 -24.90
CA THR A 3 -5.32 -3.24 -23.83
C THR A 3 -3.98 -2.59 -24.20
N PRO A 4 -3.84 -1.26 -24.14
CA PRO A 4 -2.58 -0.61 -24.47
C PRO A 4 -1.47 -1.14 -23.56
N ASP A 5 -0.31 -1.42 -24.16
CA ASP A 5 0.93 -1.64 -23.42
C ASP A 5 1.17 -0.43 -22.53
N PHE A 6 1.07 -0.63 -21.23
CA PHE A 6 1.23 0.43 -20.26
C PHE A 6 2.59 0.29 -19.61
N ASN A 7 3.39 1.35 -19.67
CA ASN A 7 4.67 1.38 -18.96
C ASN A 7 4.39 1.54 -17.47
N PHE A 8 4.40 0.43 -16.73
CA PHE A 8 4.03 0.37 -15.33
C PHE A 8 5.26 0.48 -14.44
N LEU A 9 5.22 1.42 -13.48
CA LEU A 9 6.23 1.55 -12.45
C LEU A 9 6.06 0.42 -11.43
N ILE A 10 7.00 -0.49 -11.37
CA ILE A 10 6.99 -1.61 -10.41
C ILE A 10 7.49 -1.12 -9.04
N TYR A 11 8.67 -0.50 -8.99
CA TYR A 11 9.25 0.04 -7.77
C TYR A 11 10.30 1.12 -8.11
N LYS A 12 10.58 1.96 -7.11
CA LYS A 12 11.63 2.99 -7.19
C LYS A 12 12.87 2.55 -6.41
N THR A 13 14.03 2.84 -6.96
CA THR A 13 15.29 2.76 -6.24
C THR A 13 15.87 4.17 -6.05
N ALA A 14 16.94 4.29 -5.26
CA ALA A 14 17.62 5.56 -5.10
C ALA A 14 18.28 6.06 -6.41
N GLU A 15 18.57 5.15 -7.34
CA GLU A 15 19.29 5.44 -8.59
C GLU A 15 18.35 5.59 -9.79
N GLU A 16 17.25 4.82 -9.86
CA GLU A 16 16.33 4.80 -11.01
C GLU A 16 14.91 4.33 -10.66
N ASP A 17 13.94 4.76 -11.46
CA ASP A 17 12.58 4.25 -11.46
C ASP A 17 12.51 3.02 -12.36
N ILE A 18 12.15 1.87 -11.78
CA ILE A 18 12.05 0.61 -12.52
C ILE A 18 10.66 0.48 -13.12
N THR A 19 10.57 0.71 -14.41
CA THR A 19 9.35 0.59 -15.20
C THR A 19 9.43 -0.62 -16.14
N VAL A 20 8.28 -1.18 -16.46
CA VAL A 20 8.17 -2.31 -17.38
C VAL A 20 6.85 -2.23 -18.15
N ASN A 21 6.87 -2.73 -19.39
CA ASN A 21 5.65 -2.88 -20.17
C ASN A 21 4.78 -3.99 -19.56
N ALA A 22 3.68 -3.59 -18.94
CA ALA A 22 2.76 -4.48 -18.26
C ALA A 22 1.34 -4.34 -18.80
N VAL A 23 0.59 -5.41 -18.79
CA VAL A 23 -0.85 -5.40 -18.99
C VAL A 23 -1.52 -5.43 -17.63
N ILE A 24 -2.42 -4.48 -17.39
CA ILE A 24 -3.21 -4.43 -16.16
C ILE A 24 -4.58 -5.05 -16.45
N ARG A 25 -4.89 -6.12 -15.75
CA ARG A 25 -6.15 -6.84 -15.85
C ARG A 25 -6.48 -7.55 -14.56
N ASP A 26 -7.76 -7.60 -14.19
CA ASP A 26 -8.27 -8.30 -13.00
C ASP A 26 -7.55 -7.85 -11.69
N GLU A 27 -7.30 -6.55 -11.56
CA GLU A 27 -6.63 -5.91 -10.42
C GLU A 27 -5.20 -6.41 -10.17
N THR A 28 -4.58 -7.02 -11.16
CA THR A 28 -3.19 -7.47 -11.11
C THR A 28 -2.42 -7.04 -12.36
N ILE A 29 -1.12 -7.21 -12.32
CA ILE A 29 -0.22 -6.94 -13.44
C ILE A 29 0.18 -8.25 -14.11
N TRP A 30 0.27 -8.20 -15.43
CA TRP A 30 0.65 -9.32 -16.26
C TRP A 30 1.87 -8.95 -17.10
N LEU A 31 2.92 -9.77 -17.04
CA LEU A 31 4.15 -9.58 -17.81
C LEU A 31 4.40 -10.77 -18.72
N THR A 32 5.04 -10.50 -19.88
CA THR A 32 5.64 -11.54 -20.70
C THR A 32 6.99 -11.99 -20.14
N GLN A 33 7.49 -13.15 -20.56
CA GLN A 33 8.86 -13.58 -20.18
C GLN A 33 9.92 -12.55 -20.59
N LYS A 34 9.73 -11.88 -21.73
CA LYS A 34 10.64 -10.82 -22.20
C LYS A 34 10.62 -9.63 -21.25
N ALA A 35 9.44 -9.16 -20.85
CA ALA A 35 9.30 -8.05 -19.90
C ALA A 35 9.88 -8.40 -18.51
N MET A 36 9.70 -9.65 -18.03
CA MET A 36 10.35 -10.11 -16.80
C MET A 36 11.88 -10.17 -16.95
N ALA A 37 12.40 -10.56 -18.11
CA ALA A 37 13.83 -10.57 -18.38
C ALA A 37 14.43 -9.15 -18.31
N GLU A 38 13.74 -8.16 -18.87
CA GLU A 38 14.09 -6.75 -18.79
C GLU A 38 14.02 -6.23 -17.34
N LEU A 39 12.93 -6.56 -16.61
CA LEU A 39 12.74 -6.20 -15.21
C LEU A 39 13.91 -6.67 -14.33
N PHE A 40 14.28 -7.93 -14.45
CA PHE A 40 15.32 -8.53 -13.61
C PHE A 40 16.74 -8.46 -14.20
N GLY A 41 16.91 -7.90 -15.38
CA GLY A 41 18.21 -7.75 -16.03
C GLY A 41 18.87 -9.08 -16.38
N VAL A 42 18.09 -10.03 -16.90
CA VAL A 42 18.54 -11.37 -17.33
C VAL A 42 18.03 -11.69 -18.73
N GLN A 43 18.41 -12.85 -19.27
CA GLN A 43 17.91 -13.31 -20.56
C GLN A 43 16.62 -14.14 -20.40
N ALA A 44 15.73 -14.09 -21.40
CA ALA A 44 14.46 -14.82 -21.38
C ALA A 44 14.57 -16.33 -21.10
N PRO A 45 15.58 -17.07 -21.57
CA PRO A 45 15.77 -18.48 -21.23
C PRO A 45 15.95 -18.73 -19.72
N ALA A 46 16.56 -17.79 -18.98
CA ALA A 46 16.70 -17.90 -17.53
C ALA A 46 15.32 -17.78 -16.85
N ILE A 47 14.47 -16.86 -17.30
CA ILE A 47 13.09 -16.72 -16.83
C ILE A 47 12.31 -18.02 -17.07
N SER A 48 12.36 -18.55 -18.30
CA SER A 48 11.69 -19.79 -18.67
C SER A 48 12.12 -20.97 -17.78
N LYS A 49 13.41 -21.10 -17.49
CA LYS A 49 13.94 -22.14 -16.59
C LYS A 49 13.35 -22.01 -15.17
N HIS A 50 13.33 -20.79 -14.62
CA HIS A 50 12.79 -20.57 -13.28
C HIS A 50 11.28 -20.83 -13.22
N LEU A 51 10.51 -20.40 -14.25
CA LEU A 51 9.08 -20.68 -14.34
C LEU A 51 8.79 -22.19 -14.38
N ASN A 52 9.54 -22.94 -15.20
CA ASN A 52 9.38 -24.39 -15.28
C ASN A 52 9.63 -25.04 -13.91
N ASN A 53 10.71 -24.66 -13.22
CA ASN A 53 10.99 -25.20 -11.89
C ASN A 53 9.88 -24.87 -10.88
N ILE A 54 9.33 -23.64 -10.92
CA ILE A 54 8.22 -23.21 -10.03
C ILE A 54 6.99 -24.10 -10.23
N TYR A 55 6.67 -24.42 -11.48
CA TYR A 55 5.52 -25.27 -11.81
C TYR A 55 5.78 -26.74 -11.53
N GLU A 56 6.98 -27.25 -11.80
CA GLU A 56 7.37 -28.62 -11.51
C GLU A 56 7.43 -28.91 -10.01
N GLU A 57 7.88 -27.95 -9.21
CA GLU A 57 7.91 -28.04 -7.74
C GLU A 57 6.54 -27.84 -7.10
N GLY A 58 5.51 -27.43 -7.87
CA GLY A 58 4.17 -27.21 -7.40
C GLY A 58 4.00 -25.97 -6.52
N GLU A 59 4.96 -25.02 -6.56
CA GLU A 59 4.85 -23.75 -5.84
C GLU A 59 3.67 -22.92 -6.37
N LEU A 60 3.47 -22.92 -7.69
CA LEU A 60 2.36 -22.26 -8.37
C LEU A 60 1.70 -23.19 -9.37
N LEU A 61 0.41 -22.97 -9.62
CA LEU A 61 -0.33 -23.64 -10.67
C LEU A 61 -0.30 -22.84 -11.97
N ALA A 62 0.13 -23.45 -13.07
CA ALA A 62 0.19 -22.80 -14.37
C ALA A 62 -1.20 -22.30 -14.83
N SER A 63 -2.27 -23.03 -14.50
CA SER A 63 -3.65 -22.66 -14.86
C SER A 63 -4.16 -21.37 -14.24
N SER A 64 -3.61 -20.97 -13.07
CA SER A 64 -4.01 -19.76 -12.35
C SER A 64 -3.06 -18.57 -12.58
N THR A 65 -1.86 -18.83 -13.11
CA THR A 65 -0.79 -17.83 -13.22
C THR A 65 -0.41 -17.48 -14.66
N ILE A 66 -0.86 -18.26 -15.64
CA ILE A 66 -0.60 -18.02 -17.07
C ILE A 66 -1.90 -17.65 -17.77
N SER A 67 -1.88 -16.57 -18.55
CA SER A 67 -2.98 -16.18 -19.44
C SER A 67 -2.44 -15.95 -20.85
N LYS A 68 -3.12 -16.50 -21.86
CA LYS A 68 -2.81 -16.23 -23.27
C LYS A 68 -3.52 -14.98 -23.73
N MET A 69 -2.78 -13.98 -24.16
CA MET A 69 -3.33 -12.73 -24.67
C MET A 69 -2.84 -12.47 -26.09
N GLU A 70 -3.74 -11.89 -26.91
CA GLU A 70 -3.40 -11.49 -28.27
C GLU A 70 -2.72 -10.12 -28.24
N ILE A 71 -1.50 -10.05 -28.76
CA ILE A 71 -0.77 -8.79 -28.95
C ILE A 71 -0.58 -8.53 -30.45
N VAL A 72 -0.60 -7.24 -30.81
CA VAL A 72 -0.31 -6.80 -32.17
C VAL A 72 1.16 -6.37 -32.21
N GLN A 73 1.96 -7.05 -33.00
CA GLN A 73 3.36 -6.67 -33.23
C GLN A 73 3.51 -6.11 -34.65
N GLU A 74 4.20 -5.00 -34.79
CA GLU A 74 4.54 -4.42 -36.07
C GLU A 74 5.79 -5.13 -36.63
N GLU A 75 5.63 -5.89 -37.69
CA GLU A 75 6.72 -6.50 -38.46
C GLU A 75 6.86 -5.77 -39.80
N GLY A 76 7.77 -4.79 -39.88
CA GLY A 76 7.90 -3.92 -41.03
C GLY A 76 6.65 -3.06 -41.24
N SER A 77 5.90 -3.25 -42.34
CA SER A 77 4.67 -2.52 -42.66
C SER A 77 3.39 -3.29 -42.31
N ARG A 78 3.47 -4.44 -41.64
CA ARG A 78 2.30 -5.28 -41.34
C ARG A 78 2.12 -5.44 -39.84
N ALA A 79 0.88 -5.23 -39.39
CA ALA A 79 0.47 -5.57 -38.03
C ALA A 79 0.12 -7.06 -37.94
N VAL A 80 0.92 -7.83 -37.17
CA VAL A 80 0.70 -9.28 -37.01
C VAL A 80 0.16 -9.53 -35.58
N LYS A 81 -0.94 -10.24 -35.48
CA LYS A 81 -1.52 -10.69 -34.22
C LYS A 81 -0.84 -11.98 -33.76
N ARG A 82 -0.33 -11.98 -32.54
CA ARG A 82 0.30 -13.15 -31.92
C ARG A 82 -0.30 -13.43 -30.56
N LEU A 83 -0.58 -14.70 -30.28
CA LEU A 83 -0.91 -15.17 -28.92
C LEU A 83 0.40 -15.34 -28.14
N VAL A 84 0.49 -14.62 -27.02
CA VAL A 84 1.67 -14.64 -26.15
C VAL A 84 1.23 -15.00 -24.73
N ASP A 85 2.05 -15.78 -24.04
CA ASP A 85 1.83 -16.12 -22.66
C ASP A 85 2.24 -14.95 -21.76
N PHE A 86 1.29 -14.54 -20.89
CA PHE A 86 1.47 -13.55 -19.86
C PHE A 86 1.39 -14.23 -18.51
N TYR A 87 2.17 -13.75 -17.58
CA TYR A 87 2.34 -14.27 -16.23
C TYR A 87 1.89 -13.22 -15.21
N ASN A 88 1.09 -13.64 -14.24
CA ASN A 88 0.55 -12.75 -13.22
C ASN A 88 1.61 -12.32 -12.16
N LEU A 89 1.18 -11.47 -11.22
CA LEU A 89 2.05 -10.95 -10.16
C LEU A 89 2.68 -12.06 -9.31
N ASP A 90 1.98 -13.15 -9.03
CA ASP A 90 2.51 -14.26 -8.23
C ASP A 90 3.72 -14.90 -8.90
N ALA A 91 3.60 -15.18 -10.21
CA ALA A 91 4.70 -15.71 -11.01
C ALA A 91 5.89 -14.73 -11.08
N ILE A 92 5.62 -13.42 -11.21
CA ILE A 92 6.66 -12.38 -11.24
C ILE A 92 7.43 -12.36 -9.91
N ILE A 93 6.73 -12.43 -8.78
CA ILE A 93 7.33 -12.43 -7.44
C ILE A 93 8.18 -13.68 -7.24
N SER A 94 7.63 -14.88 -7.51
CA SER A 94 8.34 -16.15 -7.34
C SER A 94 9.62 -16.21 -8.17
N VAL A 95 9.56 -15.76 -9.44
CA VAL A 95 10.73 -15.65 -10.31
C VAL A 95 11.76 -14.65 -9.73
N GLY A 96 11.33 -13.49 -9.27
CA GLY A 96 12.18 -12.45 -8.69
C GLY A 96 12.97 -12.91 -7.46
N TYR A 97 12.39 -13.81 -6.66
CA TYR A 97 13.09 -14.41 -5.52
C TYR A 97 14.12 -15.48 -5.92
N ARG A 98 13.98 -16.13 -7.07
CA ARG A 98 14.86 -17.20 -7.54
C ARG A 98 16.02 -16.72 -8.42
N ILE A 99 15.87 -15.55 -9.07
CA ILE A 99 16.91 -14.99 -9.96
C ILE A 99 18.08 -14.41 -9.15
N ASN A 100 19.28 -14.69 -9.59
CA ASN A 100 20.51 -14.09 -9.07
C ASN A 100 21.01 -12.98 -10.01
N SER A 101 20.53 -11.74 -9.80
CA SER A 101 20.98 -10.56 -10.52
C SER A 101 20.95 -9.33 -9.60
N ARG A 102 21.64 -8.25 -9.99
CA ARG A 102 21.60 -6.97 -9.24
C ARG A 102 20.19 -6.42 -9.14
N ARG A 103 19.43 -6.41 -10.25
CA ARG A 103 18.04 -5.92 -10.28
C ARG A 103 17.10 -6.80 -9.45
N ALA A 104 17.25 -8.12 -9.51
CA ALA A 104 16.47 -9.03 -8.67
C ALA A 104 16.80 -8.83 -7.17
N THR A 105 18.06 -8.52 -6.84
CA THR A 105 18.43 -8.18 -5.46
C THR A 105 17.77 -6.88 -5.00
N GLN A 106 17.76 -5.84 -5.82
CA GLN A 106 17.05 -4.58 -5.53
C GLN A 106 15.55 -4.81 -5.36
N PHE A 107 14.93 -5.62 -6.21
CA PHE A 107 13.54 -6.02 -6.09
C PHE A 107 13.26 -6.71 -4.75
N ARG A 108 14.08 -7.67 -4.34
CA ARG A 108 13.93 -8.36 -3.04
C ARG A 108 14.09 -7.41 -1.85
N ILE A 109 15.04 -6.47 -1.90
CA ILE A 109 15.21 -5.45 -0.85
C ILE A 109 13.95 -4.60 -0.71
N TRP A 110 13.41 -4.12 -1.83
CA TRP A 110 12.17 -3.35 -1.85
C TRP A 110 10.98 -4.17 -1.32
N ALA A 111 10.75 -5.37 -1.86
CA ALA A 111 9.65 -6.23 -1.44
C ALA A 111 9.72 -6.61 0.04
N THR A 112 10.92 -6.92 0.54
CA THR A 112 11.16 -7.20 1.96
C THR A 112 10.90 -5.96 2.82
N GLY A 113 11.22 -4.76 2.32
CA GLY A 113 10.92 -3.50 2.99
C GLY A 113 9.41 -3.30 3.19
N VAL A 114 8.62 -3.49 2.14
CA VAL A 114 7.15 -3.41 2.18
C VAL A 114 6.57 -4.46 3.13
N LEU A 115 7.03 -5.72 3.03
CA LEU A 115 6.57 -6.79 3.91
C LEU A 115 6.90 -6.52 5.38
N LYS A 116 8.13 -6.05 5.66
CA LYS A 116 8.56 -5.68 7.02
C LYS A 116 7.70 -4.54 7.58
N GLU A 117 7.42 -3.52 6.78
CA GLU A 117 6.53 -2.43 7.18
C GLU A 117 5.16 -2.94 7.56
N TYR A 118 4.56 -3.78 6.72
CA TYR A 118 3.28 -4.40 6.99
C TYR A 118 3.28 -5.27 8.25
N MET A 119 4.30 -6.11 8.45
CA MET A 119 4.41 -6.99 9.62
C MET A 119 4.57 -6.21 10.94
N VAL A 120 5.29 -5.08 10.90
CA VAL A 120 5.55 -4.27 12.10
C VAL A 120 4.39 -3.33 12.40
N LYS A 121 3.84 -2.65 11.38
CA LYS A 121 2.83 -1.61 11.55
C LYS A 121 1.39 -2.10 11.34
N GLY A 122 1.19 -3.25 10.68
CA GLY A 122 -0.12 -3.75 10.25
C GLY A 122 -0.65 -3.09 8.96
N PHE A 123 0.13 -2.21 8.33
CA PHE A 123 -0.19 -1.57 7.05
C PHE A 123 1.09 -1.18 6.31
N ALA A 124 1.00 -1.08 4.97
CA ALA A 124 1.99 -0.45 4.12
C ALA A 124 1.25 0.44 3.12
N MET A 125 1.72 1.67 2.89
CA MET A 125 1.06 2.64 2.02
C MET A 125 2.05 3.28 1.06
N ASP A 126 1.61 3.50 -0.17
CA ASP A 126 2.29 4.33 -1.16
C ASP A 126 1.60 5.71 -1.19
N ASP A 127 2.12 6.62 -0.36
CA ASP A 127 1.56 7.96 -0.20
C ASP A 127 1.51 8.74 -1.51
N ASP A 128 2.54 8.59 -2.36
CA ASP A 128 2.62 9.31 -3.64
C ASP A 128 1.54 8.82 -4.60
N ARG A 129 1.33 7.51 -4.67
CA ARG A 129 0.28 6.91 -5.48
C ARG A 129 -1.11 7.31 -4.99
N LEU A 130 -1.33 7.32 -3.68
CA LEU A 130 -2.60 7.73 -3.08
C LEU A 130 -2.93 9.20 -3.33
N LYS A 131 -1.94 10.09 -3.29
CA LYS A 131 -2.11 11.53 -3.57
C LYS A 131 -2.41 11.82 -5.05
N GLN A 132 -1.95 10.99 -5.98
CA GLN A 132 -2.16 11.19 -7.42
C GLN A 132 -3.61 10.97 -7.87
N GLY A 133 -4.46 10.29 -7.08
CA GLY A 133 -5.90 10.11 -7.32
C GLY A 133 -6.29 9.30 -8.57
N LYS A 134 -5.36 9.07 -9.49
CA LYS A 134 -5.55 8.23 -10.68
C LYS A 134 -4.62 7.04 -10.59
N THR A 135 -5.19 5.86 -10.47
CA THR A 135 -4.41 4.63 -10.49
C THR A 135 -4.47 3.98 -11.87
N ALA A 136 -3.39 3.29 -12.24
CA ALA A 136 -3.34 2.48 -13.45
C ALA A 136 -4.44 1.39 -13.49
N PHE A 137 -5.00 1.04 -12.32
CA PHE A 137 -6.08 0.05 -12.16
C PHE A 137 -7.50 0.63 -12.32
N GLY A 138 -7.65 1.94 -12.59
CA GLY A 138 -8.94 2.60 -12.79
C GLY A 138 -9.82 2.72 -11.54
N LYS A 139 -9.33 2.32 -10.36
CA LYS A 139 -10.03 2.43 -9.07
C LYS A 139 -9.47 3.55 -8.23
N ASP A 140 -10.34 4.21 -7.48
CA ASP A 140 -9.98 5.21 -6.48
C ASP A 140 -9.69 4.53 -5.13
N TYR A 141 -8.44 4.08 -4.96
CA TYR A 141 -8.00 3.46 -3.71
C TYR A 141 -7.94 4.44 -2.53
N PHE A 142 -7.90 5.74 -2.77
CA PHE A 142 -8.02 6.73 -1.71
C PHE A 142 -9.39 6.65 -1.03
N ARG A 143 -10.44 6.42 -1.81
CA ARG A 143 -11.79 6.21 -1.26
C ARG A 143 -11.87 4.97 -0.39
N GLU A 144 -11.27 3.86 -0.83
CA GLU A 144 -11.17 2.63 -0.02
C GLU A 144 -10.43 2.87 1.30
N LEU A 145 -9.31 3.60 1.25
CA LEU A 145 -8.56 3.98 2.45
C LEU A 145 -9.43 4.82 3.40
N LEU A 146 -10.19 5.79 2.90
CA LEU A 146 -11.11 6.59 3.72
C LEU A 146 -12.18 5.73 4.40
N GLU A 147 -12.71 4.73 3.72
CA GLU A 147 -13.69 3.81 4.31
C GLU A 147 -13.07 2.96 5.43
N ARG A 148 -11.83 2.47 5.26
CA ARG A 148 -11.08 1.78 6.31
C ARG A 148 -10.83 2.67 7.53
N VAL A 149 -10.39 3.92 7.32
CA VAL A 149 -10.17 4.89 8.40
C VAL A 149 -11.48 5.19 9.13
N ARG A 150 -12.60 5.34 8.42
CA ARG A 150 -13.93 5.51 9.04
C ARG A 150 -14.34 4.31 9.88
N SER A 151 -14.07 3.08 9.40
CA SER A 151 -14.35 1.85 10.14
C SER A 151 -13.53 1.75 11.43
N ILE A 152 -12.24 2.12 11.39
CA ILE A 152 -11.37 2.17 12.58
C ILE A 152 -11.91 3.17 13.60
N ARG A 153 -12.28 4.40 13.17
CA ARG A 153 -12.89 5.42 14.03
C ARG A 153 -14.24 4.98 14.61
N ALA A 154 -15.05 4.27 13.83
CA ALA A 154 -16.31 3.73 14.32
C ALA A 154 -16.10 2.67 15.43
N SER A 155 -15.03 1.88 15.32
CA SER A 155 -14.65 0.92 16.36
C SER A 155 -14.18 1.63 17.65
N GLU A 156 -13.38 2.69 17.54
CA GLU A 156 -12.96 3.54 18.65
C GLU A 156 -14.19 4.14 19.35
N ARG A 157 -15.14 4.70 18.60
CA ARG A 157 -16.38 5.26 19.16
C ARG A 157 -17.21 4.21 19.91
N ARG A 158 -17.23 2.96 19.46
CA ARG A 158 -17.92 1.86 20.17
C ARG A 158 -17.26 1.57 21.53
N ILE A 159 -15.95 1.58 21.62
CA ILE A 159 -15.22 1.39 22.89
C ILE A 159 -15.59 2.51 23.86
N TRP A 160 -15.60 3.77 23.40
CA TRP A 160 -16.00 4.90 24.21
C TRP A 160 -17.45 4.78 24.70
N GLN A 161 -18.35 4.33 23.84
CA GLN A 161 -19.75 4.13 24.19
C GLN A 161 -19.89 3.04 25.27
N GLN A 162 -19.19 1.92 25.12
CA GLN A 162 -19.16 0.86 26.13
C GLN A 162 -18.62 1.35 27.48
N VAL A 163 -17.55 2.13 27.49
CA VAL A 163 -16.99 2.72 28.73
C VAL A 163 -18.02 3.64 29.38
N THR A 164 -18.76 4.43 28.59
CA THR A 164 -19.82 5.31 29.08
C THR A 164 -20.98 4.52 29.69
N ASP A 165 -21.42 3.47 29.00
CA ASP A 165 -22.51 2.62 29.44
C ASP A 165 -22.18 1.89 30.76
N ILE A 166 -20.98 1.29 30.85
CA ILE A 166 -20.50 0.62 32.05
C ILE A 166 -20.42 1.60 33.23
N TYR A 167 -19.90 2.80 33.01
CA TYR A 167 -19.79 3.80 34.06
C TYR A 167 -21.18 4.25 34.53
N ALA A 168 -22.14 4.45 33.63
CA ALA A 168 -23.51 4.79 33.95
C ALA A 168 -24.22 3.68 34.75
N GLU A 169 -24.02 2.40 34.37
CA GLU A 169 -24.58 1.24 35.08
C GLU A 169 -23.98 1.06 36.48
N CYS A 170 -22.70 1.37 36.67
CA CYS A 170 -22.01 1.23 37.96
C CYS A 170 -22.22 2.43 38.88
N SER A 171 -22.79 3.54 38.41
CA SER A 171 -22.99 4.77 39.21
C SER A 171 -24.43 4.89 39.63
N ILE A 172 -24.68 5.01 40.94
CA ILE A 172 -26.03 5.18 41.51
C ILE A 172 -26.61 6.55 41.12
N ASP A 173 -25.76 7.58 41.07
CA ASP A 173 -26.13 8.96 40.77
C ASP A 173 -25.47 9.45 39.49
N TYR A 174 -25.67 8.71 38.38
CA TYR A 174 -25.06 9.08 37.09
C TYR A 174 -25.67 10.39 36.58
N ASP A 175 -24.83 11.43 36.54
CA ASP A 175 -25.07 12.67 35.79
C ASP A 175 -23.92 12.93 34.82
N ARG A 176 -24.27 13.02 33.55
CA ARG A 176 -23.30 13.26 32.48
C ARG A 176 -22.53 14.57 32.65
N ASN A 177 -23.14 15.57 33.25
CA ASN A 177 -22.59 16.92 33.44
C ASN A 177 -21.88 17.08 34.77
N ALA A 178 -21.95 16.10 35.67
CA ALA A 178 -21.31 16.18 36.96
C ALA A 178 -19.79 16.30 36.83
N PRO A 179 -19.12 17.13 37.64
CA PRO A 179 -17.64 17.27 37.60
C PRO A 179 -16.92 15.95 37.81
N THR A 180 -17.45 15.04 38.60
CA THR A 180 -16.90 13.70 38.84
C THR A 180 -16.91 12.84 37.56
N THR A 181 -17.98 12.91 36.81
CA THR A 181 -18.13 12.19 35.52
C THR A 181 -17.18 12.76 34.49
N GLN A 182 -17.03 14.07 34.40
CA GLN A 182 -16.08 14.72 33.51
C GLN A 182 -14.62 14.36 33.85
N GLN A 183 -14.27 14.33 35.15
CA GLN A 183 -12.96 13.92 35.62
C GLN A 183 -12.67 12.44 35.28
N PHE A 184 -13.64 11.55 35.44
CA PHE A 184 -13.52 10.15 35.08
C PHE A 184 -13.20 9.99 33.58
N TYR A 185 -13.94 10.64 32.71
CA TYR A 185 -13.68 10.56 31.26
C TYR A 185 -12.34 11.15 30.88
N ALA A 186 -11.94 12.27 31.46
CA ALA A 186 -10.60 12.84 31.23
C ALA A 186 -9.49 11.89 31.67
N MET A 187 -9.66 11.23 32.83
CA MET A 187 -8.70 10.24 33.32
C MET A 187 -8.62 9.01 32.40
N VAL A 188 -9.75 8.48 31.97
CA VAL A 188 -9.78 7.32 31.04
C VAL A 188 -9.12 7.68 29.73
N GLN A 189 -9.43 8.86 29.17
CA GLN A 189 -8.81 9.33 27.92
C GLN A 189 -7.29 9.47 28.06
N ASN A 190 -6.81 10.06 29.14
CA ASN A 190 -5.39 10.18 29.41
C ASN A 190 -4.70 8.82 29.53
N ARG A 191 -5.34 7.82 30.14
CA ARG A 191 -4.80 6.47 30.24
C ARG A 191 -4.72 5.78 28.87
N PHE A 192 -5.71 5.95 28.00
CA PHE A 192 -5.65 5.45 26.62
C PHE A 192 -4.52 6.11 25.84
N HIS A 193 -4.38 7.44 25.92
CA HIS A 193 -3.27 8.13 25.27
C HIS A 193 -1.92 7.62 25.78
N TYR A 194 -1.77 7.50 27.09
CA TYR A 194 -0.54 7.01 27.69
C TYR A 194 -0.21 5.56 27.29
N ALA A 195 -1.21 4.68 27.22
CA ALA A 195 -1.01 3.28 26.82
C ALA A 195 -0.52 3.14 25.37
N ILE A 196 -0.92 4.07 24.49
CA ILE A 196 -0.58 4.02 23.05
C ILE A 196 0.71 4.79 22.78
N THR A 197 0.87 5.98 23.36
CA THR A 197 1.91 6.95 23.01
C THR A 197 3.02 7.07 24.07
N HIS A 198 2.82 6.48 25.25
CA HIS A 198 3.64 6.68 26.47
C HIS A 198 3.73 8.17 26.88
N LYS A 199 2.75 9.00 26.45
CA LYS A 199 2.63 10.41 26.76
C LYS A 199 1.20 10.73 27.21
N THR A 200 1.08 11.68 28.14
CA THR A 200 -0.22 12.23 28.52
C THR A 200 -0.78 13.14 27.44
N ALA A 201 -2.09 13.42 27.46
CA ALA A 201 -2.71 14.33 26.50
C ALA A 201 -2.06 15.73 26.54
N ALA A 202 -1.68 16.21 27.71
CA ALA A 202 -0.98 17.49 27.88
C ALA A 202 0.41 17.49 27.21
N GLU A 203 1.19 16.41 27.37
CA GLU A 203 2.49 16.25 26.72
C GLU A 203 2.37 16.17 25.20
N ILE A 204 1.34 15.47 24.68
CA ILE A 204 1.07 15.39 23.24
C ILE A 204 0.76 16.77 22.66
N VAL A 205 -0.08 17.56 23.34
CA VAL A 205 -0.44 18.92 22.91
C VAL A 205 0.79 19.82 22.98
N HIS A 206 1.56 19.75 24.07
CA HIS A 206 2.80 20.53 24.23
C HIS A 206 3.79 20.25 23.11
N ASP A 207 4.06 18.97 22.80
CA ASP A 207 4.98 18.58 21.74
C ASP A 207 4.46 19.00 20.35
N SER A 208 3.15 18.94 20.12
CA SER A 208 2.53 19.41 18.90
C SER A 208 2.61 20.93 18.74
N CYS A 209 2.48 21.70 19.83
CA CYS A 209 2.63 23.15 19.82
C CYS A 209 4.08 23.58 19.50
N LEU A 210 5.08 22.82 19.93
CA LEU A 210 6.48 23.11 19.60
C LEU A 210 6.80 22.92 18.11
N LEU A 211 6.04 22.10 17.38
CA LEU A 211 6.13 21.94 15.92
C LEU A 211 5.49 23.10 15.15
N TYR A 212 4.59 23.88 15.79
CA TYR A 212 3.88 25.02 15.18
C TYR A 212 4.55 26.38 15.43
N THR A 213 5.73 26.44 16.03
CA THR A 213 6.47 27.69 16.27
C THR A 213 7.20 28.25 15.04
N SER A 214 7.05 27.62 13.87
CA SER A 214 7.40 28.26 12.60
C SER A 214 6.20 29.10 12.15
N PRO A 215 6.33 30.45 12.03
CA PRO A 215 5.21 31.29 11.62
C PRO A 215 4.73 30.83 10.23
N SER A 216 3.44 30.52 10.13
CA SER A 216 2.81 30.20 8.85
C SER A 216 3.02 31.39 7.90
N PRO A 217 3.30 31.18 6.60
CA PRO A 217 3.40 32.25 5.62
C PRO A 217 2.13 33.14 5.54
N ARG A 218 1.03 32.72 6.14
CA ARG A 218 -0.24 33.47 6.24
C ARG A 218 -0.28 34.47 7.40
N ASP A 219 0.52 34.26 8.45
CA ASP A 219 0.51 35.14 9.63
C ASP A 219 1.24 36.47 9.35
N GLY A 220 2.07 36.53 8.31
CA GLY A 220 2.73 37.76 7.86
C GLY A 220 1.84 38.73 7.08
N LEU A 221 0.61 38.35 6.70
CA LEU A 221 -0.30 39.19 5.91
C LEU A 221 -1.31 39.93 6.76
N LEU A 222 -1.50 39.61 8.03
CA LEU A 222 -2.46 40.29 8.93
C LEU A 222 -1.85 41.39 9.80
N SER A 223 -0.54 41.63 9.72
CA SER A 223 0.13 42.73 10.46
C SER A 223 0.35 44.00 9.67
N ARG A 224 -0.28 44.14 8.49
CA ARG A 224 -0.27 45.37 7.65
C ARG A 224 -1.68 45.81 7.29
N MET A 225 -2.51 46.07 8.30
CA MET A 225 -3.64 46.98 8.23
C MET A 225 -3.75 47.77 9.51
#